data_52d293ff0396d0ed259a55ca63a655a5
#
_entry.id   52d293ff0396d0ed259a55ca63a655a5
#
_cell.length_a   1.000
_cell.length_b   1.000
_cell.length_c   1.000
_cell.angle_alpha   90.00
_cell.angle_beta   90.00
_cell.angle_gamma   90.00
#
_symmetry.space_group_name_H-M   'P 1'
#
loop_
_entity.id
_entity.type
_entity.pdbx_description
1 polymer ?
#
loop_
_entity_poly.entity_id
_entity_poly.type
_entity_poly.pdbx_seq_one_letter_code
_entity_poly.pdbx_strand_id
1 'polypeptide(L)'
;MKTKSKILIIAGSDSSGGAGIQADIKTVTALGGYAMTAVTAVTVQNTKGVSAVIPIKPKEIGKQILFTCKDIKPNAVKIGMLHSSQVIMSVVNALKKVKTSKIVLDPVMVAKGGARLINQSAIKTLKDKLIKKVYL
;
A
#
# COMPACT_ATOMS: atom_id res chain seq x y z
N MET A 1 -11.35 -15.42 19.45
CA MET A 1 -11.56 -15.79 18.03
C MET A 1 -10.20 -15.92 17.32
N LYS A 2 -9.90 -17.06 16.68
CA LYS A 2 -8.61 -17.26 16.01
C LYS A 2 -8.57 -16.48 14.69
N THR A 3 -7.63 -15.57 14.54
CA THR A 3 -7.45 -14.77 13.31
C THR A 3 -7.11 -15.67 12.13
N LYS A 4 -7.89 -15.63 11.06
CA LYS A 4 -7.70 -16.49 9.89
C LYS A 4 -6.42 -16.15 9.11
N SER A 5 -6.14 -14.86 8.88
CA SER A 5 -4.97 -14.40 8.12
C SER A 5 -4.55 -13.00 8.56
N LYS A 6 -3.25 -12.73 8.48
CA LYS A 6 -2.64 -11.42 8.75
C LYS A 6 -2.19 -10.79 7.44
N ILE A 7 -2.71 -9.65 7.11
CA ILE A 7 -2.48 -8.96 5.83
C ILE A 7 -1.78 -7.63 6.08
N LEU A 8 -0.63 -7.43 5.45
CA LEU A 8 0.02 -6.12 5.40
C LEU A 8 -0.53 -5.33 4.21
N ILE A 9 -1.07 -4.17 4.48
CA ILE A 9 -1.59 -3.23 3.49
C ILE A 9 -0.59 -2.08 3.34
N ILE A 10 -0.07 -1.87 2.13
CA ILE A 10 0.85 -0.78 1.79
C ILE A 10 0.13 0.13 0.81
N ALA A 11 -0.42 1.24 1.28
CA ALA A 11 -1.24 2.12 0.45
C ALA A 11 -1.35 3.53 1.05
N GLY A 12 -1.91 4.45 0.28
CA GLY A 12 -2.31 5.77 0.78
C GLY A 12 -3.58 5.70 1.61
N SER A 13 -3.82 6.72 2.41
CA SER A 13 -5.10 6.87 3.12
C SER A 13 -6.14 7.53 2.21
N ASP A 14 -7.41 7.24 2.48
CA ASP A 14 -8.55 7.99 1.99
C ASP A 14 -9.36 8.49 3.19
N SER A 15 -9.34 9.79 3.41
CA SER A 15 -10.04 10.41 4.56
C SER A 15 -11.56 10.20 4.52
N SER A 16 -12.16 9.94 3.34
CA SER A 16 -13.58 9.57 3.22
C SER A 16 -13.88 8.10 3.51
N GLY A 17 -12.84 7.27 3.58
CA GLY A 17 -12.97 5.86 3.96
C GLY A 17 -13.43 4.90 2.87
N GLY A 18 -13.59 5.37 1.62
CA GLY A 18 -14.10 4.57 0.49
C GLY A 18 -13.02 3.85 -0.34
N ALA A 19 -11.75 4.21 -0.14
CA ALA A 19 -10.60 3.65 -0.85
C ALA A 19 -9.40 3.52 0.10
N GLY A 20 -8.21 3.24 -0.45
CA GLY A 20 -6.95 3.21 0.27
C GLY A 20 -6.94 2.26 1.46
N ILE A 21 -6.10 2.56 2.45
CA ILE A 21 -5.97 1.72 3.64
C ILE A 21 -7.28 1.52 4.39
N GLN A 22 -8.18 2.50 4.41
CA GLN A 22 -9.45 2.41 5.11
C GLN A 22 -10.38 1.36 4.50
N ALA A 23 -10.52 1.33 3.18
CA ALA A 23 -11.30 0.32 2.48
C ALA A 23 -10.68 -1.07 2.64
N ASP A 24 -9.35 -1.17 2.53
CA ASP A 24 -8.62 -2.42 2.68
C ASP A 24 -8.73 -2.99 4.10
N ILE A 25 -8.61 -2.15 5.15
CA ILE A 25 -8.81 -2.56 6.55
C ILE A 25 -10.22 -3.10 6.76
N LYS A 26 -11.25 -2.38 6.28
CA LYS A 26 -12.65 -2.82 6.39
C LYS A 26 -12.85 -4.18 5.74
N THR A 27 -12.32 -4.36 4.53
CA THR A 27 -12.42 -5.62 3.78
C THR A 27 -11.75 -6.77 4.50
N VAL A 28 -10.50 -6.60 4.92
CA VAL A 28 -9.74 -7.63 5.65
C VAL A 28 -10.46 -8.01 6.95
N THR A 29 -10.95 -7.01 7.69
CA THR A 29 -11.66 -7.22 8.95
C THR A 29 -13.00 -7.94 8.74
N ALA A 30 -13.77 -7.53 7.73
CA ALA A 30 -15.05 -8.19 7.40
C ALA A 30 -14.86 -9.67 7.02
N LEU A 31 -13.72 -10.02 6.41
CA LEU A 31 -13.35 -11.40 6.09
C LEU A 31 -12.71 -12.17 7.27
N GLY A 32 -12.68 -11.59 8.46
CA GLY A 32 -12.12 -12.20 9.67
C GLY A 32 -10.60 -12.21 9.73
N GLY A 33 -9.93 -11.39 8.91
CA GLY A 33 -8.48 -11.21 8.91
C GLY A 33 -8.02 -10.15 9.92
N TYR A 34 -6.70 -10.06 10.09
CA TYR A 34 -6.04 -8.99 10.84
C TYR A 34 -5.30 -8.07 9.87
N ALA A 35 -5.65 -6.80 9.83
CA ALA A 35 -5.06 -5.80 8.95
C ALA A 35 -3.91 -5.05 9.65
N MET A 36 -2.74 -5.03 9.01
CA MET A 36 -1.60 -4.18 9.35
C MET A 36 -1.40 -3.17 8.24
N THR A 37 -0.84 -2.00 8.52
CA THR A 37 -0.68 -0.96 7.51
C THR A 37 0.72 -0.38 7.47
N ALA A 38 1.14 0.02 6.26
CA ALA A 38 2.21 0.96 5.99
C ALA A 38 1.65 2.07 5.11
N VAL A 39 1.48 3.25 5.67
CA VAL A 39 0.85 4.39 4.99
C VAL A 39 1.87 5.05 4.06
N THR A 40 1.52 5.20 2.78
CA THR A 40 2.40 5.80 1.76
C THR A 40 2.15 7.28 1.54
N ALA A 41 0.94 7.73 1.79
CA ALA A 41 0.54 9.15 1.76
C ALA A 41 -0.71 9.34 2.60
N VAL A 42 -0.89 10.56 3.10
CA VAL A 42 -2.17 11.03 3.66
C VAL A 42 -2.86 11.86 2.60
N THR A 43 -4.16 11.66 2.40
CA THR A 43 -4.94 12.46 1.44
C THR A 43 -5.95 13.34 2.13
N VAL A 44 -6.24 14.48 1.51
CA VAL A 44 -7.45 15.27 1.77
C VAL A 44 -8.44 14.91 0.67
N GLN A 45 -9.33 13.98 0.96
CA GLN A 45 -10.17 13.31 -0.03
C GLN A 45 -11.60 13.16 0.47
N ASN A 46 -12.53 13.24 -0.46
CA ASN A 46 -13.94 12.93 -0.25
C ASN A 46 -14.48 12.08 -1.43
N THR A 47 -15.78 11.78 -1.44
CA THR A 47 -16.41 10.94 -2.48
C THR A 47 -16.41 11.57 -3.87
N LYS A 48 -16.12 12.87 -3.98
CA LYS A 48 -16.10 13.63 -5.24
C LYS A 48 -14.68 13.75 -5.82
N GLY A 49 -13.63 13.69 -5.01
CA GLY A 49 -12.26 13.81 -5.48
C GLY A 49 -11.22 13.97 -4.39
N VAL A 50 -9.97 14.16 -4.85
CA VAL A 50 -8.78 14.36 -4.02
C VAL A 50 -8.36 15.82 -4.12
N SER A 51 -8.37 16.53 -2.98
CA SER A 51 -7.94 17.93 -2.87
C SER A 51 -6.43 18.06 -2.65
N ALA A 52 -5.85 17.17 -1.85
CA ALA A 52 -4.40 17.17 -1.59
C ALA A 52 -3.88 15.77 -1.31
N VAL A 53 -2.61 15.55 -1.63
CA VAL A 53 -1.85 14.35 -1.30
C VAL A 53 -0.59 14.77 -0.55
N ILE A 54 -0.44 14.31 0.68
CA ILE A 54 0.72 14.56 1.52
C ILE A 54 1.55 13.27 1.59
N PRO A 55 2.67 13.19 0.86
CA PRO A 55 3.47 11.97 0.80
C PRO A 55 4.20 11.70 2.11
N ILE A 56 4.26 10.43 2.52
CA ILE A 56 5.14 9.98 3.58
C ILE A 56 6.53 9.74 3.00
N LYS A 57 7.58 10.12 3.74
CA LYS A 57 8.98 9.93 3.31
C LYS A 57 9.27 8.46 3.01
N PRO A 58 9.93 8.11 1.90
CA PRO A 58 10.22 6.72 1.52
C PRO A 58 10.88 5.90 2.62
N LYS A 59 11.84 6.49 3.34
CA LYS A 59 12.52 5.87 4.48
C LYS A 59 11.54 5.46 5.58
N GLU A 60 10.56 6.29 5.88
CA GLU A 60 9.59 6.02 6.95
C GLU A 60 8.59 4.94 6.52
N ILE A 61 8.23 4.87 5.24
CA ILE A 61 7.42 3.78 4.69
C ILE A 61 8.14 2.43 4.86
N GLY A 62 9.43 2.38 4.50
CA GLY A 62 10.26 1.20 4.70
C GLY A 62 10.33 0.77 6.17
N LYS A 63 10.47 1.72 7.09
CA LYS A 63 10.47 1.46 8.53
C LYS A 63 9.13 0.91 9.02
N GLN A 64 8.00 1.48 8.59
CA GLN A 64 6.67 0.95 8.94
C GLN A 64 6.57 -0.53 8.57
N ILE A 65 6.94 -0.89 7.33
CA ILE A 65 6.90 -2.28 6.85
C ILE A 65 7.78 -3.17 7.73
N LEU A 66 9.05 -2.81 7.91
CA LEU A 66 10.02 -3.67 8.59
C LEU A 66 9.71 -3.81 10.08
N PHE A 67 9.33 -2.71 10.75
CA PHE A 67 9.06 -2.73 12.19
C PHE A 67 7.80 -3.54 12.50
N THR A 68 6.74 -3.36 11.71
CA THR A 68 5.50 -4.12 11.85
C THR A 68 5.72 -5.61 11.55
N CYS A 69 6.44 -5.93 10.46
CA CYS A 69 6.68 -7.33 10.08
C CYS A 69 7.69 -8.06 10.97
N LYS A 70 8.49 -7.33 11.75
CA LYS A 70 9.38 -7.93 12.77
C LYS A 70 8.56 -8.59 13.89
N ASP A 71 7.46 -7.98 14.27
CA ASP A 71 6.54 -8.47 15.30
C ASP A 71 5.47 -9.40 14.71
N ILE A 72 4.71 -8.89 13.74
CA ILE A 72 3.57 -9.61 13.15
C ILE A 72 3.93 -10.06 11.73
N LYS A 73 4.20 -11.35 11.56
CA LYS A 73 4.53 -11.92 10.23
C LYS A 73 3.28 -11.97 9.34
N PRO A 74 3.24 -11.26 8.21
CA PRO A 74 2.10 -11.29 7.31
C PRO A 74 1.98 -12.64 6.57
N ASN A 75 0.76 -13.08 6.33
CA ASN A 75 0.46 -14.20 5.43
C ASN A 75 0.42 -13.74 3.97
N ALA A 76 0.01 -12.49 3.73
CA ALA A 76 0.02 -11.85 2.41
C ALA A 76 0.24 -10.33 2.55
N VAL A 77 0.60 -9.71 1.44
CA VAL A 77 0.76 -8.26 1.30
C VAL A 77 -0.17 -7.75 0.20
N LYS A 78 -0.93 -6.70 0.47
CA LYS A 78 -1.64 -5.94 -0.56
C LYS A 78 -0.94 -4.59 -0.74
N ILE A 79 -0.65 -4.23 -1.98
CA ILE A 79 -0.05 -2.95 -2.33
C ILE A 79 -1.06 -2.15 -3.15
N GLY A 80 -1.33 -0.93 -2.75
CA GLY A 80 -2.13 0.04 -3.48
C GLY A 80 -1.28 1.19 -4.02
N MET A 81 -1.69 2.43 -3.74
CA MET A 81 -1.04 3.64 -4.26
C MET A 81 0.41 3.80 -3.81
N LEU A 82 1.33 3.91 -4.79
CA LEU A 82 2.75 4.25 -4.62
C LEU A 82 3.09 5.44 -5.54
N HIS A 83 3.20 6.63 -5.01
CA HIS A 83 3.22 7.88 -5.78
C HIS A 83 4.55 8.21 -6.49
N SER A 84 5.68 7.63 -6.10
CA SER A 84 7.00 7.97 -6.63
C SER A 84 7.93 6.76 -6.76
N SER A 85 8.95 6.88 -7.63
CA SER A 85 9.99 5.86 -7.80
C SER A 85 10.72 5.55 -6.50
N GLN A 86 11.01 6.56 -5.67
CA GLN A 86 11.67 6.38 -4.38
C GLN A 86 10.81 5.56 -3.40
N VAL A 87 9.49 5.80 -3.38
CA VAL A 87 8.55 5.02 -2.56
C VAL A 87 8.50 3.58 -3.05
N ILE A 88 8.39 3.35 -4.36
CA ILE A 88 8.40 2.01 -4.94
C ILE A 88 9.68 1.26 -4.56
N MET A 89 10.85 1.89 -4.70
CA MET A 89 12.12 1.27 -4.35
C MET A 89 12.24 0.97 -2.85
N SER A 90 11.74 1.87 -1.99
CA SER A 90 11.70 1.63 -0.54
C SER A 90 10.84 0.42 -0.18
N VAL A 91 9.65 0.31 -0.79
CA VAL A 91 8.75 -0.84 -0.64
C VAL A 91 9.41 -2.13 -1.14
N VAL A 92 9.97 -2.12 -2.36
CA VAL A 92 10.68 -3.28 -2.94
C VAL A 92 11.80 -3.76 -2.03
N ASN A 93 12.61 -2.85 -1.48
CA ASN A 93 13.72 -3.20 -0.61
C ASN A 93 13.25 -3.73 0.75
N ALA A 94 12.19 -3.17 1.31
CA ALA A 94 11.60 -3.68 2.55
C ALA A 94 11.00 -5.08 2.34
N LEU A 95 10.28 -5.31 1.26
CA LEU A 95 9.64 -6.60 0.94
C LEU A 95 10.64 -7.74 0.74
N LYS A 96 11.89 -7.48 0.32
CA LYS A 96 12.94 -8.50 0.28
C LYS A 96 13.21 -9.14 1.64
N LYS A 97 12.90 -8.43 2.74
CA LYS A 97 13.09 -8.90 4.12
C LYS A 97 11.81 -9.47 4.73
N VAL A 98 10.69 -9.37 4.04
CA VAL A 98 9.39 -9.91 4.47
C VAL A 98 9.22 -11.32 3.88
N LYS A 99 9.02 -12.30 4.75
CA LYS A 99 8.87 -13.72 4.34
C LYS A 99 7.43 -14.02 3.89
N THR A 100 7.05 -13.54 2.72
CA THR A 100 5.81 -13.97 2.03
C THR A 100 5.96 -13.83 0.53
N SER A 101 5.45 -14.79 -0.21
CA SER A 101 5.35 -14.77 -1.68
C SER A 101 3.99 -14.29 -2.18
N LYS A 102 3.02 -14.16 -1.28
CA LYS A 102 1.64 -13.75 -1.63
C LYS A 102 1.54 -12.23 -1.60
N ILE A 103 2.00 -11.59 -2.67
CA ILE A 103 1.97 -10.13 -2.85
C ILE A 103 0.99 -9.81 -3.97
N VAL A 104 -0.06 -9.06 -3.63
CA VAL A 104 -1.08 -8.57 -4.58
C VAL A 104 -0.85 -7.08 -4.80
N LEU A 105 -0.74 -6.66 -6.05
CA LEU A 105 -0.57 -5.27 -6.44
C LEU A 105 -1.82 -4.78 -7.17
N ASP A 106 -2.45 -3.77 -6.62
CA ASP A 106 -3.43 -2.93 -7.31
C ASP A 106 -2.71 -1.66 -7.79
N PRO A 107 -2.33 -1.57 -9.08
CA PRO A 107 -1.49 -0.49 -9.58
C PRO A 107 -2.30 0.79 -9.79
N VAL A 108 -2.78 1.39 -8.72
CA VAL A 108 -3.57 2.62 -8.76
C VAL A 108 -2.74 3.76 -9.38
N MET A 109 -3.21 4.29 -10.52
CA MET A 109 -2.53 5.38 -11.24
C MET A 109 -3.32 6.68 -11.20
N VAL A 110 -4.65 6.59 -11.18
CA VAL A 110 -5.56 7.72 -11.23
C VAL A 110 -6.66 7.52 -10.20
N ALA A 111 -6.96 8.57 -9.44
CA ALA A 111 -8.07 8.56 -8.49
C ALA A 111 -9.41 8.69 -9.22
N LYS A 112 -10.49 8.29 -8.57
CA LYS A 112 -11.85 8.67 -8.98
C LYS A 112 -11.92 10.21 -9.02
N GLY A 113 -12.30 10.77 -10.17
CA GLY A 113 -12.24 12.23 -10.40
C GLY A 113 -11.01 12.69 -11.19
N GLY A 114 -10.14 11.80 -11.65
CA GLY A 114 -9.09 12.07 -12.63
C GLY A 114 -7.76 12.57 -12.07
N ALA A 115 -7.62 12.74 -10.75
CA ALA A 115 -6.35 13.14 -10.14
C ALA A 115 -5.27 12.05 -10.34
N ARG A 116 -4.12 12.43 -10.93
CA ARG A 116 -2.97 11.53 -11.04
C ARG A 116 -2.34 11.28 -9.67
N LEU A 117 -2.22 10.01 -9.31
CA LEU A 117 -1.65 9.56 -8.03
C LEU A 117 -0.23 9.02 -8.14
N ILE A 118 0.28 8.89 -9.36
CA ILE A 118 1.63 8.39 -9.67
C ILE A 118 2.26 9.25 -10.76
N ASN A 119 3.55 9.56 -10.64
CA ASN A 119 4.27 10.28 -11.68
C ASN A 119 4.80 9.34 -12.78
N GLN A 120 5.16 9.91 -13.96
CA GLN A 120 5.56 9.12 -15.14
C GLN A 120 6.80 8.25 -14.88
N SER A 121 7.79 8.76 -14.16
CA SER A 121 9.01 8.00 -13.82
C SER A 121 8.70 6.81 -12.89
N ALA A 122 7.73 6.96 -12.02
CA ALA A 122 7.31 5.90 -11.12
C ALA A 122 6.60 4.75 -11.85
N ILE A 123 5.86 5.02 -12.93
CA ILE A 123 5.25 3.97 -13.76
C ILE A 123 6.30 3.03 -14.33
N LYS A 124 7.41 3.58 -14.84
CA LYS A 124 8.54 2.77 -15.32
C LYS A 124 9.14 1.92 -14.19
N THR A 125 9.41 2.54 -13.05
CA THR A 125 9.95 1.82 -11.88
C THR A 125 9.00 0.73 -11.38
N LEU A 126 7.69 0.98 -11.38
CA LEU A 126 6.66 0.01 -11.02
C LEU A 126 6.76 -1.24 -11.92
N LYS A 127 6.79 -1.05 -13.24
CA LYS A 127 6.91 -2.12 -14.23
C LYS A 127 8.21 -2.90 -14.09
N ASP A 128 9.33 -2.21 -13.96
CA ASP A 128 10.66 -2.83 -13.99
C ASP A 128 11.03 -3.53 -12.68
N LYS A 129 10.58 -3.00 -11.54
CA LYS A 129 11.06 -3.40 -10.22
C LYS A 129 10.03 -4.11 -9.35
N LEU A 130 8.74 -3.76 -9.45
CA LEU A 130 7.70 -4.29 -8.56
C LEU A 130 6.82 -5.33 -9.24
N ILE A 131 6.28 -5.09 -10.43
CA ILE A 131 5.35 -6.02 -11.10
C ILE A 131 5.95 -7.41 -11.26
N LYS A 132 7.25 -7.52 -11.53
CA LYS A 132 7.96 -8.81 -11.67
C LYS A 132 8.08 -9.60 -10.36
N LYS A 133 7.68 -9.03 -9.23
CA LYS A 133 7.83 -9.62 -7.88
C LYS A 133 6.51 -9.93 -7.21
N VAL A 134 5.41 -9.55 -7.82
CA VAL A 134 4.07 -9.78 -7.26
C VAL A 134 3.49 -11.09 -7.78
N TYR A 135 2.58 -11.65 -6.99
CA TYR A 135 1.85 -12.86 -7.36
C TYR A 135 0.67 -12.53 -8.27
N LEU A 136 0.01 -11.38 -8.04
CA LEU A 136 -1.15 -10.88 -8.78
C LEU A 136 -1.14 -9.35 -8.78
#